data_63fd0cdcbc00737f7e2d8ffa13a903e2
#
_entry.id   63fd0cdcbc00737f7e2d8ffa13a903e2
#
_cell.length_a   1.000
_cell.length_b   1.000
_cell.length_c   1.000
_cell.angle_alpha   90.00
_cell.angle_beta   90.00
_cell.angle_gamma   90.00
#
_symmetry.space_group_name_H-M   'P 1'
#
loop_
_entity.id
_entity.type
_entity.pdbx_description
1 polymer ?
#
loop_
_entity_poly.entity_id
_entity_poly.type
_entity_poly.pdbx_seq_one_letter_code
_entity_poly.pdbx_strand_id
1 'polypeptide(L)'
;GRNEEKVMLNNAYLTAKYGLFVMSFVCVPLLINMDNILSLWLSEVPKDAVIFSKLIIIFLLCTAFSVGIQTIFHGINKVKVYNITISAILLLNLPIAALLFTFNFPAYSIFVVSISLEVLSFLVRLLLLKKHIAFSPQNYLLKFSKELVIPFLLAYAIVSVVASQFHDVLSQLFTTVILSTLILGVVFYFFSMSSDEKNSLKPLINKIPRFPVG
;
A
#
# COMPACT_ATOMS: atom_id res chain seq x y z
N GLY A 1 -6.06 -28.79 8.43
CA GLY A 1 -5.55 -28.81 9.80
C GLY A 1 -4.67 -27.62 10.12
N ARG A 2 -4.03 -27.59 11.31
CA ARG A 2 -3.23 -26.45 11.78
C ARG A 2 -2.07 -26.04 10.86
N ASN A 3 -1.54 -26.96 10.08
CA ASN A 3 -0.50 -26.67 9.08
C ASN A 3 -1.07 -25.93 7.86
N GLU A 4 -2.26 -26.28 7.43
CA GLU A 4 -2.94 -25.63 6.30
C GLU A 4 -3.28 -24.17 6.64
N GLU A 5 -3.74 -23.91 7.88
CA GLU A 5 -3.99 -22.53 8.35
C GLU A 5 -2.72 -21.66 8.33
N LYS A 6 -1.58 -22.23 8.76
CA LYS A 6 -0.29 -21.51 8.70
C LYS A 6 0.15 -21.21 7.28
N VAL A 7 -0.01 -22.17 6.36
CA VAL A 7 0.31 -21.97 4.94
C VAL A 7 -0.59 -20.91 4.34
N MET A 8 -1.89 -20.94 4.63
CA MET A 8 -2.86 -19.97 4.16
C MET A 8 -2.54 -18.56 4.68
N LEU A 9 -2.21 -18.41 5.96
CA LEU A 9 -1.79 -17.13 6.56
C LEU A 9 -0.52 -16.60 5.92
N ASN A 10 0.47 -17.45 5.68
CA ASN A 10 1.70 -17.05 5.04
C ASN A 10 1.47 -16.60 3.59
N ASN A 11 0.69 -17.34 2.83
CA ASN A 11 0.35 -16.98 1.44
C ASN A 11 -0.42 -15.66 1.38
N ALA A 12 -1.38 -15.44 2.28
CA ALA A 12 -2.11 -14.19 2.38
C ALA A 12 -1.18 -13.01 2.72
N TYR A 13 -0.24 -13.21 3.64
CA TYR A 13 0.76 -12.22 3.96
C TYR A 13 1.68 -11.90 2.77
N LEU A 14 2.14 -12.91 2.05
CA LEU A 14 2.95 -12.74 0.84
C LEU A 14 2.19 -12.00 -0.26
N THR A 15 0.89 -12.30 -0.45
CA THR A 15 0.03 -11.59 -1.40
C THR A 15 -0.06 -10.10 -1.07
N ALA A 16 -0.31 -9.74 0.20
CA ALA A 16 -0.32 -8.33 0.63
C ALA A 16 1.05 -7.68 0.45
N LYS A 17 2.12 -8.37 0.82
CA LYS A 17 3.49 -7.90 0.75
C LYS A 17 3.92 -7.58 -0.69
N TYR A 18 3.78 -8.52 -1.61
CA TYR A 18 4.16 -8.32 -3.01
C TYR A 18 3.22 -7.35 -3.73
N GLY A 19 1.92 -7.40 -3.42
CA GLY A 19 0.95 -6.46 -3.97
C GLY A 19 1.30 -5.01 -3.61
N LEU A 20 1.60 -4.75 -2.35
CA LEU A 20 2.06 -3.44 -1.89
C LEU A 20 3.37 -3.01 -2.52
N PHE A 21 4.32 -3.92 -2.62
CA PHE A 21 5.61 -3.64 -3.24
C PHE A 21 5.42 -3.18 -4.70
N VAL A 22 4.66 -3.93 -5.49
CA VAL A 22 4.38 -3.56 -6.89
C VAL A 22 3.63 -2.23 -6.98
N MET A 23 2.61 -2.02 -6.15
CA MET A 23 1.88 -0.74 -6.12
C MET A 23 2.79 0.43 -5.74
N SER A 24 3.75 0.22 -4.85
CA SER A 24 4.65 1.28 -4.39
C SER A 24 5.50 1.87 -5.50
N PHE A 25 5.89 1.08 -6.51
CA PHE A 25 6.64 1.59 -7.67
C PHE A 25 5.88 2.68 -8.45
N VAL A 26 4.56 2.56 -8.47
CA VAL A 26 3.70 3.55 -9.16
C VAL A 26 3.28 4.66 -8.19
N CYS A 27 2.88 4.29 -6.98
CA CYS A 27 2.31 5.24 -6.01
C CYS A 27 3.33 6.24 -5.48
N VAL A 28 4.59 5.83 -5.24
CA VAL A 28 5.62 6.74 -4.69
C VAL A 28 5.93 7.88 -5.65
N PRO A 29 6.30 7.66 -6.92
CA PRO A 29 6.54 8.77 -7.84
C PRO A 29 5.30 9.62 -8.10
N LEU A 30 4.10 9.03 -8.14
CA LEU A 30 2.86 9.79 -8.29
C LEU A 30 2.58 10.70 -7.09
N LEU A 31 2.76 10.21 -5.86
CA LEU A 31 2.56 11.01 -4.64
C LEU A 31 3.52 12.20 -4.56
N ILE A 32 4.76 12.01 -4.99
CA ILE A 32 5.80 13.05 -4.94
C ILE A 32 5.56 14.11 -6.03
N ASN A 33 5.23 13.67 -7.25
CA ASN A 33 5.17 14.56 -8.41
C ASN A 33 3.73 14.92 -8.84
N MET A 34 2.72 14.72 -8.00
CA MET A 34 1.33 14.94 -8.41
C MET A 34 1.09 16.37 -8.91
N ASP A 35 1.71 17.36 -8.27
CA ASP A 35 1.64 18.77 -8.67
C ASP A 35 2.17 18.97 -10.11
N ASN A 36 3.35 18.42 -10.38
CA ASN A 36 3.99 18.50 -11.69
C ASN A 36 3.21 17.74 -12.78
N ILE A 37 2.70 16.54 -12.45
CA ILE A 37 1.94 15.71 -13.38
C ILE A 37 0.65 16.43 -13.80
N LEU A 38 -0.08 16.99 -12.83
CA LEU A 38 -1.31 17.71 -13.14
C LEU A 38 -1.04 18.99 -13.92
N SER A 39 0.04 19.72 -13.65
CA SER A 39 0.42 20.93 -14.40
C SER A 39 0.86 20.66 -15.84
N LEU A 40 1.39 19.46 -16.12
CA LEU A 40 1.73 19.05 -17.49
C LEU A 40 0.51 18.67 -18.33
N TRP A 41 -0.54 18.22 -17.66
CA TRP A 41 -1.73 17.68 -18.32
C TRP A 41 -2.87 18.69 -18.40
N LEU A 42 -3.02 19.55 -17.37
CA LEU A 42 -4.08 20.53 -17.27
C LEU A 42 -3.51 21.94 -17.52
N SER A 43 -4.18 22.73 -18.34
CA SER A 43 -3.84 24.15 -18.53
C SER A 43 -4.05 24.97 -17.26
N GLU A 44 -5.08 24.63 -16.46
CA GLU A 44 -5.31 25.18 -15.12
C GLU A 44 -5.62 24.04 -14.15
N VAL A 45 -4.81 23.93 -13.10
CA VAL A 45 -4.98 22.91 -12.06
C VAL A 45 -6.02 23.39 -11.05
N PRO A 46 -7.16 22.71 -10.87
CA PRO A 46 -8.14 23.08 -9.84
C PRO A 46 -7.51 23.06 -8.45
N LYS A 47 -7.90 24.01 -7.60
CA LYS A 47 -7.31 24.26 -6.27
C LYS A 47 -7.05 23.00 -5.43
N ASP A 48 -8.02 22.08 -5.44
CA ASP A 48 -7.95 20.89 -4.58
C ASP A 48 -7.59 19.61 -5.36
N ALA A 49 -7.34 19.66 -6.68
CA ALA A 49 -7.11 18.48 -7.52
C ALA A 49 -5.90 17.66 -7.06
N VAL A 50 -4.83 18.34 -6.64
CA VAL A 50 -3.61 17.69 -6.12
C VAL A 50 -3.89 16.90 -4.85
N ILE A 51 -4.57 17.52 -3.88
CA ILE A 51 -4.87 16.87 -2.60
C ILE A 51 -5.85 15.70 -2.79
N PHE A 52 -6.87 15.86 -3.65
CA PHE A 52 -7.76 14.77 -4.03
C PHE A 52 -7.00 13.58 -4.60
N SER A 53 -6.13 13.82 -5.57
CA SER A 53 -5.35 12.78 -6.24
C SER A 53 -4.41 12.06 -5.28
N LYS A 54 -3.72 12.80 -4.41
CA LYS A 54 -2.85 12.21 -3.38
C LYS A 54 -3.63 11.35 -2.38
N LEU A 55 -4.81 11.81 -1.93
CA LEU A 55 -5.67 11.07 -1.00
C LEU A 55 -6.24 9.79 -1.64
N ILE A 56 -6.62 9.82 -2.92
CA ILE A 56 -7.06 8.62 -3.65
C ILE A 56 -5.93 7.58 -3.68
N ILE A 57 -4.69 7.98 -3.97
CA ILE A 57 -3.53 7.06 -4.00
C ILE A 57 -3.30 6.47 -2.61
N ILE A 58 -3.36 7.26 -1.54
CA ILE A 58 -3.23 6.78 -0.17
C ILE A 58 -4.35 5.79 0.18
N PHE A 59 -5.59 6.09 -0.21
CA PHE A 59 -6.72 5.18 -0.04
C PHE A 59 -6.48 3.84 -0.74
N LEU A 60 -6.02 3.85 -1.99
CA LEU A 60 -5.69 2.63 -2.74
C LEU A 60 -4.57 1.82 -2.08
N LEU A 61 -3.54 2.47 -1.53
CA LEU A 61 -2.51 1.79 -0.74
C LEU A 61 -3.08 1.14 0.52
N CYS A 62 -3.99 1.82 1.23
CA CYS A 62 -4.66 1.25 2.40
C CYS A 62 -5.54 0.04 2.04
N THR A 63 -6.24 0.07 0.91
CA THR A 63 -7.05 -1.08 0.47
C THR A 63 -6.18 -2.28 0.10
N ALA A 64 -5.00 -2.06 -0.49
CA ALA A 64 -4.07 -3.12 -0.84
C ALA A 64 -3.60 -3.94 0.38
N PHE A 65 -3.52 -3.34 1.57
CA PHE A 65 -3.19 -4.04 2.82
C PHE A 65 -4.18 -5.15 3.16
N SER A 66 -5.42 -4.99 2.75
CA SER A 66 -6.53 -5.86 3.11
C SER A 66 -6.70 -7.07 2.21
N VAL A 67 -6.12 -7.05 1.00
CA VAL A 67 -6.33 -8.08 -0.04
C VAL A 67 -5.94 -9.47 0.45
N GLY A 68 -4.79 -9.61 1.09
CA GLY A 68 -4.33 -10.90 1.60
C GLY A 68 -5.26 -11.50 2.65
N ILE A 69 -5.80 -10.67 3.57
CA ILE A 69 -6.72 -11.14 4.62
C ILE A 69 -8.07 -11.54 4.01
N GLN A 70 -8.54 -10.80 3.01
CA GLN A 70 -9.76 -11.13 2.29
C GLN A 70 -9.71 -12.53 1.68
N THR A 71 -8.59 -12.93 1.07
CA THR A 71 -8.43 -14.26 0.47
C THR A 71 -8.58 -15.38 1.50
N ILE A 72 -8.18 -15.16 2.76
CA ILE A 72 -8.37 -16.14 3.83
C ILE A 72 -9.85 -16.37 4.12
N PHE A 73 -10.67 -15.30 4.19
CA PHE A 73 -12.10 -15.44 4.42
C PHE A 73 -12.82 -16.21 3.30
N HIS A 74 -12.34 -16.11 2.06
CA HIS A 74 -12.79 -16.95 0.96
C HIS A 74 -12.40 -18.43 1.20
N GLY A 75 -11.17 -18.69 1.61
CA GLY A 75 -10.66 -20.06 1.87
C GLY A 75 -11.38 -20.78 3.00
N ILE A 76 -11.76 -20.07 4.08
CA ILE A 76 -12.47 -20.65 5.25
C ILE A 76 -14.00 -20.63 5.10
N ASN A 77 -14.53 -20.23 3.93
CA ASN A 77 -15.96 -20.14 3.63
C ASN A 77 -16.76 -19.24 4.61
N LYS A 78 -16.14 -18.14 5.07
CA LYS A 78 -16.76 -17.13 5.96
C LYS A 78 -17.01 -15.80 5.27
N VAL A 79 -17.13 -15.82 3.94
CA VAL A 79 -17.27 -14.64 3.07
C VAL A 79 -18.49 -13.79 3.44
N LYS A 80 -19.63 -14.44 3.78
CA LYS A 80 -20.86 -13.72 4.11
C LYS A 80 -20.69 -12.82 5.33
N VAL A 81 -20.17 -13.36 6.44
CA VAL A 81 -19.94 -12.60 7.68
C VAL A 81 -18.94 -11.48 7.44
N TYR A 82 -17.85 -11.80 6.75
CA TYR A 82 -16.84 -10.83 6.36
C TYR A 82 -17.44 -9.67 5.57
N ASN A 83 -18.13 -9.96 4.45
CA ASN A 83 -18.66 -8.92 3.56
C ASN A 83 -19.69 -8.04 4.27
N ILE A 84 -20.63 -8.63 5.04
CA ILE A 84 -21.64 -7.84 5.76
C ILE A 84 -20.97 -6.89 6.75
N THR A 85 -20.02 -7.37 7.54
CA THR A 85 -19.34 -6.54 8.55
C THR A 85 -18.54 -5.42 7.93
N ILE A 86 -17.74 -5.72 6.90
CA ILE A 86 -16.88 -4.72 6.28
C ILE A 86 -17.70 -3.71 5.47
N SER A 87 -18.71 -4.16 4.72
CA SER A 87 -19.59 -3.25 3.98
C SER A 87 -20.35 -2.32 4.92
N ALA A 88 -20.79 -2.80 6.09
CA ALA A 88 -21.47 -1.93 7.07
C ALA A 88 -20.55 -0.80 7.57
N ILE A 89 -19.26 -1.11 7.81
CA ILE A 89 -18.27 -0.09 8.21
C ILE A 89 -18.04 0.91 7.09
N LEU A 90 -17.84 0.43 5.86
CA LEU A 90 -17.56 1.31 4.71
C LEU A 90 -18.77 2.17 4.33
N LEU A 91 -19.98 1.68 4.52
CA LEU A 91 -21.21 2.46 4.31
C LEU A 91 -21.34 3.65 5.25
N LEU A 92 -20.67 3.63 6.42
CA LEU A 92 -20.61 4.80 7.31
C LEU A 92 -19.96 6.02 6.66
N ASN A 93 -19.22 5.84 5.57
CA ASN A 93 -18.67 6.97 4.82
C ASN A 93 -19.74 7.97 4.38
N LEU A 94 -20.89 7.49 3.91
CA LEU A 94 -21.97 8.35 3.42
C LEU A 94 -22.54 9.29 4.51
N PRO A 95 -23.01 8.78 5.68
CA PRO A 95 -23.53 9.67 6.72
C PRO A 95 -22.45 10.56 7.35
N ILE A 96 -21.21 10.07 7.50
CA ILE A 96 -20.12 10.88 8.02
C ILE A 96 -19.75 12.01 7.06
N ALA A 97 -19.66 11.71 5.76
CA ALA A 97 -19.39 12.71 4.73
C ALA A 97 -20.50 13.77 4.68
N ALA A 98 -21.78 13.34 4.76
CA ALA A 98 -22.92 14.26 4.81
C ALA A 98 -22.83 15.20 6.03
N LEU A 99 -22.50 14.68 7.20
CA LEU A 99 -22.28 15.48 8.41
C LEU A 99 -21.14 16.48 8.24
N LEU A 100 -19.99 16.06 7.67
CA LEU A 100 -18.87 16.98 7.44
C LEU A 100 -19.25 18.12 6.51
N PHE A 101 -20.06 17.87 5.48
CA PHE A 101 -20.52 18.93 4.59
C PHE A 101 -21.50 19.91 5.26
N THR A 102 -22.32 19.46 6.21
CA THR A 102 -23.16 20.40 7.00
C THR A 102 -22.32 21.33 7.88
N PHE A 103 -21.12 20.91 8.26
CA PHE A 103 -20.14 21.74 8.98
C PHE A 103 -19.17 22.51 8.06
N ASN A 104 -19.45 22.59 6.76
CA ASN A 104 -18.63 23.27 5.76
C ASN A 104 -17.18 22.75 5.65
N PHE A 105 -16.94 21.48 5.92
CA PHE A 105 -15.65 20.87 5.64
C PHE A 105 -15.39 20.78 4.13
N PRO A 106 -14.15 20.90 3.67
CA PRO A 106 -13.81 20.82 2.25
C PRO A 106 -14.12 19.45 1.66
N ALA A 107 -14.39 19.39 0.35
CA ALA A 107 -14.85 18.17 -0.33
C ALA A 107 -13.84 17.00 -0.22
N TYR A 108 -12.54 17.25 -0.13
CA TYR A 108 -11.52 16.21 0.04
C TYR A 108 -11.61 15.46 1.40
N SER A 109 -12.36 15.99 2.38
CA SER A 109 -12.59 15.32 3.67
C SER A 109 -13.27 13.96 3.53
N ILE A 110 -14.03 13.72 2.45
CA ILE A 110 -14.58 12.39 2.12
C ILE A 110 -13.49 11.33 2.03
N PHE A 111 -12.38 11.64 1.38
CA PHE A 111 -11.27 10.68 1.24
C PHE A 111 -10.53 10.46 2.55
N VAL A 112 -10.43 11.47 3.40
CA VAL A 112 -9.88 11.32 4.76
C VAL A 112 -10.74 10.35 5.57
N VAL A 113 -12.08 10.50 5.49
CA VAL A 113 -13.02 9.56 6.12
C VAL A 113 -12.87 8.15 5.53
N SER A 114 -12.78 8.04 4.19
CA SER A 114 -12.61 6.75 3.51
C SER A 114 -11.35 6.03 3.96
N ILE A 115 -10.22 6.74 4.06
CA ILE A 115 -8.94 6.20 4.55
C ILE A 115 -9.09 5.74 6.01
N SER A 116 -9.72 6.55 6.86
CA SER A 116 -9.93 6.23 8.27
C SER A 116 -10.81 4.98 8.44
N LEU A 117 -11.89 4.87 7.66
CA LEU A 117 -12.77 3.70 7.67
C LEU A 117 -12.07 2.45 7.09
N GLU A 118 -11.21 2.59 6.08
CA GLU A 118 -10.44 1.46 5.55
C GLU A 118 -9.43 0.95 6.57
N VAL A 119 -8.73 1.84 7.28
CA VAL A 119 -7.84 1.46 8.39
C VAL A 119 -8.62 0.77 9.51
N LEU A 120 -9.79 1.30 9.89
CA LEU A 120 -10.67 0.66 10.87
C LEU A 120 -11.13 -0.73 10.37
N SER A 121 -11.54 -0.83 9.12
CA SER A 121 -11.94 -2.08 8.49
C SER A 121 -10.81 -3.10 8.49
N PHE A 122 -9.57 -2.68 8.23
CA PHE A 122 -8.39 -3.54 8.32
C PHE A 122 -8.20 -4.13 9.73
N LEU A 123 -8.33 -3.31 10.77
CA LEU A 123 -8.26 -3.78 12.15
C LEU A 123 -9.39 -4.76 12.48
N VAL A 124 -10.62 -4.46 12.05
CA VAL A 124 -11.78 -5.34 12.24
C VAL A 124 -11.59 -6.68 11.51
N ARG A 125 -11.04 -6.68 10.29
CA ARG A 125 -10.67 -7.91 9.57
C ARG A 125 -9.73 -8.80 10.38
N LEU A 126 -8.70 -8.23 11.01
CA LEU A 126 -7.78 -8.98 11.88
C LEU A 126 -8.48 -9.57 13.11
N LEU A 127 -9.38 -8.80 13.75
CA LEU A 127 -10.15 -9.26 14.89
C LEU A 127 -11.15 -10.37 14.52
N LEU A 128 -11.81 -10.24 13.37
CA LEU A 128 -12.69 -11.28 12.84
C LEU A 128 -11.91 -12.56 12.52
N LEU A 129 -10.72 -12.44 11.94
CA LEU A 129 -9.87 -13.58 11.61
C LEU A 129 -9.47 -14.35 12.87
N LYS A 130 -9.11 -13.64 13.95
CA LYS A 130 -8.78 -14.25 15.25
C LYS A 130 -9.91 -15.13 15.81
N LYS A 131 -11.17 -14.85 15.48
CA LYS A 131 -12.32 -15.68 15.92
C LYS A 131 -12.45 -17.01 15.18
N HIS A 132 -11.81 -17.16 14.02
CA HIS A 132 -12.01 -18.31 13.13
C HIS A 132 -10.77 -19.21 13.04
N ILE A 133 -9.57 -18.66 13.25
CA ILE A 133 -8.30 -19.39 13.17
C ILE A 133 -7.37 -18.98 14.32
N ALA A 134 -6.43 -19.88 14.64
CA ALA A 134 -5.39 -19.63 15.64
C ALA A 134 -4.40 -18.58 15.15
N PHE A 135 -4.73 -17.31 15.35
CA PHE A 135 -4.03 -16.15 14.80
C PHE A 135 -3.80 -15.06 15.87
N SER A 136 -2.65 -14.41 15.83
CA SER A 136 -2.31 -13.26 16.68
C SER A 136 -2.30 -11.98 15.87
N PRO A 137 -3.33 -11.11 16.00
CA PRO A 137 -3.38 -9.82 15.31
C PRO A 137 -2.18 -8.92 15.62
N GLN A 138 -1.70 -8.93 16.87
CA GLN A 138 -0.58 -8.10 17.32
C GLN A 138 0.71 -8.48 16.61
N ASN A 139 1.04 -9.78 16.54
CA ASN A 139 2.23 -10.26 15.85
C ASN A 139 2.16 -9.97 14.34
N TYR A 140 0.97 -10.09 13.75
CA TYR A 140 0.76 -9.74 12.35
C TYR A 140 1.00 -8.25 12.11
N LEU A 141 0.41 -7.37 12.92
CA LEU A 141 0.59 -5.92 12.82
C LEU A 141 2.06 -5.50 13.01
N LEU A 142 2.76 -6.08 13.97
CA LEU A 142 4.17 -5.79 14.20
C LEU A 142 5.03 -6.23 13.00
N LYS A 143 4.80 -7.43 12.47
CA LYS A 143 5.49 -7.92 11.27
C LYS A 143 5.17 -7.05 10.07
N PHE A 144 3.89 -6.75 9.85
CA PHE A 144 3.39 -5.90 8.77
C PHE A 144 4.01 -4.50 8.82
N SER A 145 4.04 -3.86 9.99
CA SER A 145 4.63 -2.52 10.14
C SER A 145 6.12 -2.53 9.85
N LYS A 146 6.87 -3.52 10.37
CA LYS A 146 8.32 -3.62 10.18
C LYS A 146 8.73 -3.94 8.75
N GLU A 147 8.02 -4.85 8.10
CA GLU A 147 8.40 -5.36 6.78
C GLU A 147 7.79 -4.57 5.62
N LEU A 148 6.72 -3.80 5.84
CA LEU A 148 6.00 -3.10 4.77
C LEU A 148 5.87 -1.59 5.03
N VAL A 149 5.29 -1.18 6.16
CA VAL A 149 4.98 0.23 6.39
C VAL A 149 6.25 1.06 6.59
N ILE A 150 7.14 0.63 7.47
CA ILE A 150 8.39 1.36 7.75
C ILE A 150 9.28 1.43 6.50
N PRO A 151 9.55 0.34 5.76
CA PRO A 151 10.32 0.41 4.52
C PRO A 151 9.70 1.32 3.46
N PHE A 152 8.37 1.28 3.30
CA PHE A 152 7.67 2.17 2.39
C PHE A 152 7.86 3.65 2.77
N LEU A 153 7.66 4.00 4.03
CA LEU A 153 7.82 5.38 4.52
C LEU A 153 9.27 5.86 4.39
N LEU A 154 10.25 5.01 4.67
CA LEU A 154 11.67 5.33 4.49
C LEU A 154 11.98 5.57 3.01
N ALA A 155 11.55 4.70 2.12
CA ALA A 155 11.75 4.87 0.69
C ALA A 155 11.09 6.16 0.18
N TYR A 156 9.84 6.43 0.59
CA TYR A 156 9.14 7.67 0.25
C TYR A 156 9.91 8.91 0.74
N ALA A 157 10.37 8.92 2.00
CA ALA A 157 11.11 10.03 2.56
C ALA A 157 12.44 10.28 1.81
N ILE A 158 13.21 9.24 1.54
CA ILE A 158 14.49 9.37 0.82
C ILE A 158 14.25 9.90 -0.60
N VAL A 159 13.29 9.31 -1.34
CA VAL A 159 12.98 9.74 -2.70
C VAL A 159 12.47 11.18 -2.73
N SER A 160 11.62 11.58 -1.78
CA SER A 160 11.08 12.94 -1.72
C SER A 160 12.17 13.99 -1.46
N VAL A 161 13.12 13.70 -0.56
CA VAL A 161 14.25 14.58 -0.28
C VAL A 161 15.17 14.73 -1.48
N VAL A 162 15.47 13.64 -2.19
CA VAL A 162 16.31 13.72 -3.39
C VAL A 162 15.58 14.41 -4.53
N ALA A 163 14.29 14.11 -4.73
CA ALA A 163 13.48 14.73 -5.78
C ALA A 163 13.38 16.25 -5.63
N SER A 164 13.35 16.76 -4.40
CA SER A 164 13.27 18.21 -4.13
C SER A 164 14.51 19.00 -4.55
N GLN A 165 15.64 18.34 -4.89
CA GLN A 165 16.84 18.99 -5.39
C GLN A 165 16.77 19.34 -6.89
N PHE A 166 15.80 18.74 -7.60
CA PHE A 166 15.62 18.99 -9.03
C PHE A 166 14.52 20.03 -9.25
N HIS A 167 14.82 21.06 -10.02
CA HIS A 167 13.89 22.18 -10.25
C HIS A 167 13.16 22.07 -11.59
N ASP A 168 13.75 21.35 -12.57
CA ASP A 168 13.11 21.11 -13.85
C ASP A 168 12.11 19.95 -13.74
N VAL A 169 10.86 20.19 -14.20
CA VAL A 169 9.73 19.26 -14.07
C VAL A 169 10.03 17.88 -14.69
N LEU A 170 10.57 17.84 -15.89
CA LEU A 170 10.85 16.57 -16.56
C LEU A 170 11.99 15.81 -15.89
N SER A 171 13.08 16.51 -15.54
CA SER A 171 14.20 15.90 -14.84
C SER A 171 13.78 15.37 -13.46
N GLN A 172 12.93 16.09 -12.75
CA GLN A 172 12.38 15.64 -11.47
C GLN A 172 11.51 14.38 -11.64
N LEU A 173 10.64 14.32 -12.65
CA LEU A 173 9.79 13.15 -12.93
C LEU A 173 10.64 11.91 -13.23
N PHE A 174 11.57 12.01 -14.20
CA PHE A 174 12.43 10.88 -14.56
C PHE A 174 13.29 10.41 -13.40
N THR A 175 13.93 11.35 -12.70
CA THR A 175 14.77 11.04 -11.54
C THR A 175 13.96 10.37 -10.44
N THR A 176 12.75 10.86 -10.15
CA THR A 176 11.88 10.28 -9.12
C THR A 176 11.46 8.84 -9.48
N VAL A 177 11.11 8.56 -10.74
CA VAL A 177 10.75 7.21 -11.18
C VAL A 177 11.94 6.25 -11.06
N ILE A 178 13.12 6.66 -11.52
CA ILE A 178 14.33 5.83 -11.45
C ILE A 178 14.73 5.58 -9.99
N LEU A 179 14.82 6.65 -9.19
CA LEU A 179 15.19 6.55 -7.77
C LEU A 179 14.18 5.74 -6.97
N SER A 180 12.89 5.96 -7.16
CA SER A 180 11.87 5.18 -6.45
C SER A 180 12.00 3.69 -6.76
N THR A 181 12.24 3.33 -8.02
CA THR A 181 12.44 1.94 -8.44
C THR A 181 13.67 1.34 -7.77
N LEU A 182 14.80 2.02 -7.79
CA LEU A 182 16.05 1.55 -7.19
C LEU A 182 15.94 1.46 -5.66
N ILE A 183 15.47 2.52 -5.00
CA ILE A 183 15.39 2.60 -3.54
C ILE A 183 14.36 1.60 -3.01
N LEU A 184 13.18 1.51 -3.62
CA LEU A 184 12.17 0.51 -3.24
C LEU A 184 12.71 -0.90 -3.43
N GLY A 185 13.42 -1.19 -4.53
CA GLY A 185 14.05 -2.48 -4.75
C GLY A 185 15.06 -2.84 -3.66
N VAL A 186 15.96 -1.92 -3.33
CA VAL A 186 16.96 -2.10 -2.27
C VAL A 186 16.29 -2.26 -0.90
N VAL A 187 15.40 -1.35 -0.55
CA VAL A 187 14.70 -1.38 0.75
C VAL A 187 13.87 -2.66 0.89
N PHE A 188 13.16 -3.07 -0.15
CA PHE A 188 12.39 -4.31 -0.15
C PHE A 188 13.29 -5.53 0.04
N TYR A 189 14.41 -5.59 -0.68
CA TYR A 189 15.37 -6.70 -0.56
C TYR A 189 15.95 -6.82 0.85
N PHE A 190 16.35 -5.71 1.47
CA PHE A 190 16.98 -5.75 2.79
C PHE A 190 16.00 -5.92 3.94
N PHE A 191 14.87 -5.23 3.93
CA PHE A 191 13.93 -5.14 5.05
C PHE A 191 12.72 -6.07 4.93
N SER A 192 12.22 -6.30 3.71
CA SER A 192 10.98 -7.04 3.52
C SER A 192 11.18 -8.51 3.17
N MET A 193 12.27 -8.87 2.51
CA MET A 193 12.51 -10.26 2.09
C MET A 193 13.08 -11.12 3.21
N SER A 194 12.45 -12.29 3.43
CA SER A 194 12.96 -13.32 4.32
C SER A 194 14.20 -14.02 3.73
N SER A 195 14.94 -14.73 4.57
CA SER A 195 16.12 -15.50 4.14
C SER A 195 15.78 -16.55 3.08
N ASP A 196 14.62 -17.19 3.20
CA ASP A 196 14.15 -18.21 2.24
C ASP A 196 13.80 -17.60 0.89
N GLU A 197 13.14 -16.43 0.89
CA GLU A 197 12.83 -15.67 -0.33
C GLU A 197 14.12 -15.21 -1.05
N LYS A 198 15.11 -14.71 -0.30
CA LYS A 198 16.43 -14.34 -0.84
C LYS A 198 17.16 -15.54 -1.46
N ASN A 199 17.10 -16.69 -0.81
CA ASN A 199 17.72 -17.92 -1.33
C ASN A 199 17.03 -18.41 -2.62
N SER A 200 15.74 -18.25 -2.74
CA SER A 200 14.98 -18.60 -3.96
C SER A 200 15.33 -17.69 -5.16
N LEU A 201 15.79 -16.46 -4.91
CA LEU A 201 16.21 -15.53 -5.97
C LEU A 201 17.63 -15.79 -6.46
N LYS A 202 18.54 -16.33 -5.63
CA LYS A 202 19.95 -16.59 -5.99
C LYS A 202 20.12 -17.38 -7.31
N PRO A 203 19.38 -18.47 -7.57
CA PRO A 203 19.53 -19.21 -8.83
C PRO A 203 19.05 -18.42 -10.05
N LEU A 204 18.08 -17.49 -9.87
CA LEU A 204 17.61 -16.63 -10.95
C LEU A 204 18.64 -15.54 -11.30
N ILE A 205 19.27 -14.95 -10.29
CA ILE A 205 20.33 -13.95 -10.47
C ILE A 205 21.56 -14.56 -11.15
N ASN A 206 21.92 -15.79 -10.80
CA ASN A 206 23.06 -16.50 -11.40
C ASN A 206 22.84 -16.93 -12.85
N LYS A 207 21.59 -16.95 -13.33
CA LYS A 207 21.23 -17.22 -14.74
C LYS A 207 21.26 -15.98 -15.63
N ILE A 208 21.39 -14.79 -15.07
CA ILE A 208 21.57 -13.57 -15.87
C ILE A 208 22.94 -13.62 -16.52
N PRO A 209 23.05 -13.64 -17.87
CA PRO A 209 24.34 -13.66 -18.55
C PRO A 209 25.14 -12.44 -18.12
N ARG A 210 26.30 -12.66 -17.54
CA ARG A 210 27.28 -11.58 -17.30
C ARG A 210 27.69 -11.07 -18.67
N PHE A 211 27.27 -9.87 -19.03
CA PHE A 211 27.81 -9.21 -20.23
C PHE A 211 29.32 -9.14 -20.05
N PRO A 212 30.12 -9.67 -20.98
CA PRO A 212 31.56 -9.48 -20.92
C PRO A 212 31.84 -7.98 -21.02
N VAL A 213 32.43 -7.44 -19.96
CA VAL A 213 33.00 -6.09 -19.97
C VAL A 213 34.28 -6.23 -20.81
N GLY A 214 34.19 -5.83 -22.08
CA GLY A 214 35.33 -5.69 -22.98
C GLY A 214 36.06 -4.37 -22.76
#